data_67526a13f96bc577ec36e5f88323048f
#
_entry.id   67526a13f96bc577ec36e5f88323048f
#
_cell.length_a   1.000
_cell.length_b   1.000
_cell.length_c   1.000
_cell.angle_alpha   90.00
_cell.angle_beta   90.00
_cell.angle_gamma   90.00
#
_symmetry.space_group_name_H-M   'P 1'
#
loop_
_entity.id
_entity.type
_entity.pdbx_description
1 polymer ?
#
loop_
_entity_poly.entity_id
_entity_poly.type
_entity_poly.pdbx_seq_one_letter_code
_entity_poly.pdbx_strand_id
1 'polypeptide(L)'
;MDSMLQDLRFSTRVLLRSPGFTLVAVVTLALGIGANASIFSLVNGLMFRSPAGIHEPDRLVQIAGSYESAPRWDNFSWPAMELIRDEYRMLSGVAGYSGRSFVIGRGTETRQVPGQFVTGDYFAVLGVHPVVGRLVQPADDVNPGEHSVVVLSHSL
;
A
#
# COMPACT_ATOMS: atom_id res chain seq x y z
N MET A 1 -31.46 11.56 38.19
CA MET A 1 -31.06 12.14 36.91
C MET A 1 -30.85 13.63 36.95
N ASP A 2 -31.47 14.34 37.92
CA ASP A 2 -31.38 15.80 38.01
C ASP A 2 -30.01 16.35 38.47
N SER A 3 -29.24 15.60 39.27
CA SER A 3 -27.92 16.03 39.75
C SER A 3 -26.88 16.16 38.61
N MET A 4 -26.86 15.25 37.67
CA MET A 4 -25.94 15.33 36.52
C MET A 4 -26.19 16.56 35.63
N LEU A 5 -27.45 16.89 35.39
CA LEU A 5 -27.81 18.08 34.62
C LEU A 5 -27.48 19.38 35.37
N GLN A 6 -27.60 19.36 36.68
CA GLN A 6 -27.26 20.48 37.54
C GLN A 6 -25.74 20.70 37.60
N ASP A 7 -24.96 19.60 37.69
CA ASP A 7 -23.50 19.65 37.69
C ASP A 7 -22.95 20.11 36.31
N LEU A 8 -23.58 19.69 35.22
CA LEU A 8 -23.21 20.13 33.85
C LEU A 8 -23.45 21.65 33.68
N ARG A 9 -24.59 22.16 34.16
CA ARG A 9 -24.89 23.60 34.13
C ARG A 9 -23.95 24.41 35.00
N PHE A 10 -23.58 23.88 36.16
CA PHE A 10 -22.62 24.55 37.05
C PHE A 10 -21.23 24.62 36.40
N SER A 11 -20.73 23.50 35.87
CA SER A 11 -19.43 23.39 35.20
C SER A 11 -19.32 24.31 33.98
N THR A 12 -20.33 24.37 33.12
CA THR A 12 -20.38 25.31 32.00
C THR A 12 -20.37 26.76 32.42
N ARG A 13 -21.06 27.10 33.50
CA ARG A 13 -21.06 28.48 34.05
C ARG A 13 -19.69 28.88 34.60
N VAL A 14 -18.97 27.96 35.24
CA VAL A 14 -17.63 28.19 35.78
C VAL A 14 -16.64 28.41 34.65
N LEU A 15 -16.68 27.56 33.60
CA LEU A 15 -15.84 27.68 32.42
C LEU A 15 -16.06 29.02 31.68
N LEU A 16 -17.30 29.46 31.55
CA LEU A 16 -17.64 30.74 30.91
C LEU A 16 -17.19 31.95 31.74
N ARG A 17 -17.00 31.82 33.08
CA ARG A 17 -16.50 32.88 33.93
C ARG A 17 -14.99 33.05 33.89
N SER A 18 -14.26 32.06 33.40
CA SER A 18 -12.80 32.10 33.27
C SER A 18 -12.35 31.80 31.81
N PRO A 19 -12.60 32.74 30.89
CA PRO A 19 -12.39 32.49 29.45
C PRO A 19 -10.93 32.21 29.12
N GLY A 20 -9.96 32.83 29.80
CA GLY A 20 -8.54 32.57 29.56
C GLY A 20 -8.12 31.14 29.92
N PHE A 21 -8.54 30.63 31.06
CA PHE A 21 -8.28 29.27 31.49
C PHE A 21 -8.96 28.28 30.53
N THR A 22 -10.20 28.51 30.17
CA THR A 22 -10.98 27.65 29.25
C THR A 22 -10.33 27.60 27.88
N LEU A 23 -9.88 28.71 27.33
CA LEU A 23 -9.17 28.78 26.07
C LEU A 23 -7.90 27.91 26.08
N VAL A 24 -7.05 28.09 27.12
CA VAL A 24 -5.81 27.32 27.25
C VAL A 24 -6.11 25.84 27.37
N ALA A 25 -7.07 25.44 28.18
CA ALA A 25 -7.47 24.06 28.37
C ALA A 25 -7.98 23.43 27.05
N VAL A 26 -8.85 24.14 26.33
CA VAL A 26 -9.39 23.66 25.02
C VAL A 26 -8.28 23.53 23.98
N VAL A 27 -7.39 24.52 23.87
CA VAL A 27 -6.29 24.48 22.93
C VAL A 27 -5.34 23.31 23.23
N THR A 28 -5.00 23.11 24.50
CA THR A 28 -4.13 21.99 24.91
C THR A 28 -4.76 20.65 24.60
N LEU A 29 -6.04 20.47 24.90
CA LEU A 29 -6.78 19.23 24.56
C LEU A 29 -6.90 19.04 23.06
N ALA A 30 -7.21 20.10 22.32
CA ALA A 30 -7.33 20.04 20.86
C ALA A 30 -6.01 19.65 20.19
N LEU A 31 -4.88 20.19 20.66
CA LEU A 31 -3.55 19.82 20.18
C LEU A 31 -3.22 18.37 20.51
N GLY A 32 -3.49 17.92 21.74
CA GLY A 32 -3.24 16.53 22.14
C GLY A 32 -4.06 15.52 21.35
N ILE A 33 -5.35 15.77 21.21
CA ILE A 33 -6.26 14.89 20.44
C ILE A 33 -5.93 14.98 18.96
N GLY A 34 -5.70 16.17 18.42
CA GLY A 34 -5.40 16.40 17.01
C GLY A 34 -4.11 15.73 16.57
N ALA A 35 -3.04 15.83 17.38
CA ALA A 35 -1.77 15.15 17.09
C ALA A 35 -1.94 13.62 17.03
N ASN A 36 -2.58 13.03 18.03
CA ASN A 36 -2.82 11.60 18.09
C ASN A 36 -3.73 11.11 16.92
N ALA A 37 -4.79 11.85 16.64
CA ALA A 37 -5.69 11.54 15.53
C ALA A 37 -4.98 11.61 14.17
N SER A 38 -4.10 12.59 13.98
CA SER A 38 -3.31 12.75 12.74
C SER A 38 -2.34 11.59 12.53
N ILE A 39 -1.61 11.20 13.58
CA ILE A 39 -0.70 10.05 13.53
C ILE A 39 -1.49 8.77 13.24
N PHE A 40 -2.58 8.55 13.93
CA PHE A 40 -3.43 7.36 13.72
C PHE A 40 -4.00 7.32 12.29
N SER A 41 -4.47 8.47 11.78
CA SER A 41 -4.98 8.57 10.41
C SER A 41 -3.91 8.28 9.36
N LEU A 42 -2.68 8.75 9.59
CA LEU A 42 -1.54 8.47 8.70
C LEU A 42 -1.19 6.99 8.72
N VAL A 43 -1.03 6.40 9.90
CA VAL A 43 -0.73 4.98 10.06
C VAL A 43 -1.83 4.11 9.44
N ASN A 44 -3.08 4.42 9.73
CA ASN A 44 -4.22 3.71 9.17
C ASN A 44 -4.28 3.82 7.64
N GLY A 45 -3.97 5.00 7.10
CA GLY A 45 -3.92 5.23 5.66
C GLY A 45 -2.80 4.48 4.94
N LEU A 46 -1.65 4.29 5.60
CA LEU A 46 -0.49 3.60 5.03
C LEU A 46 -0.53 2.08 5.24
N MET A 47 -1.03 1.62 6.38
CA MET A 47 -0.96 0.20 6.75
C MET A 47 -2.23 -0.60 6.45
N PHE A 48 -3.40 0.04 6.49
CA PHE A 48 -4.69 -0.67 6.39
C PHE A 48 -5.49 -0.34 5.13
N ARG A 49 -5.02 0.62 4.31
CA ARG A 49 -5.66 0.84 3.03
C ARG A 49 -5.14 -0.17 2.01
N SER A 50 -6.02 -0.98 1.51
CA SER A 50 -5.76 -1.84 0.36
C SER A 50 -5.31 -0.98 -0.83
N PRO A 51 -4.25 -1.39 -1.55
CA PRO A 51 -3.84 -0.71 -2.77
C PRO A 51 -5.00 -0.60 -3.75
N ALA A 52 -5.21 0.59 -4.31
CA ALA A 52 -6.29 0.81 -5.27
C ALA A 52 -6.10 -0.06 -6.52
N GLY A 53 -7.17 -0.70 -6.98
CA GLY A 53 -7.16 -1.51 -8.21
C GLY A 53 -6.82 -2.99 -8.01
N ILE A 54 -6.51 -3.44 -6.80
CA ILE A 54 -6.32 -4.87 -6.51
C ILE A 54 -7.64 -5.49 -6.11
N HIS A 55 -7.98 -6.59 -6.76
CA HIS A 55 -9.17 -7.38 -6.41
C HIS A 55 -8.81 -8.35 -5.26
N GLU A 56 -9.66 -8.44 -4.25
CA GLU A 56 -9.49 -9.32 -3.07
C GLU A 56 -8.10 -9.24 -2.39
N PRO A 57 -7.65 -8.06 -1.94
CA PRO A 57 -6.31 -7.88 -1.38
C PRO A 57 -6.06 -8.75 -0.13
N ASP A 58 -7.10 -9.09 0.62
CA ASP A 58 -7.01 -9.95 1.81
C ASP A 58 -6.64 -11.41 1.49
N ARG A 59 -6.74 -11.80 0.23
CA ARG A 59 -6.34 -13.14 -0.25
C ARG A 59 -4.93 -13.17 -0.81
N LEU A 60 -4.28 -12.01 -0.95
CA LEU A 60 -2.91 -11.91 -1.42
C LEU A 60 -1.93 -12.07 -0.27
N VAL A 61 -0.93 -12.91 -0.47
CA VAL A 61 0.16 -13.12 0.47
C VAL A 61 1.49 -12.84 -0.22
N GLN A 62 2.38 -12.13 0.47
CA GLN A 62 3.75 -11.98 0.01
C GLN A 62 4.61 -13.08 0.60
N ILE A 63 5.24 -13.85 -0.26
CA ILE A 63 6.17 -14.89 0.15
C ILE A 63 7.54 -14.26 0.38
N ALA A 64 8.14 -14.54 1.53
CA ALA A 64 9.50 -14.09 1.87
C ALA A 64 10.25 -15.22 2.55
N GLY A 65 11.55 -15.33 2.27
CA GLY A 65 12.45 -16.25 2.95
C GLY A 65 12.99 -15.65 4.23
N SER A 66 13.31 -16.51 5.20
CA SER A 66 13.98 -16.14 6.44
C SER A 66 14.89 -17.27 6.87
N TYR A 67 16.10 -16.93 7.32
CA TYR A 67 17.01 -17.84 7.99
C TYR A 67 17.16 -17.42 9.46
N GLU A 68 17.48 -18.34 10.34
CA GLU A 68 17.61 -18.08 11.80
C GLU A 68 18.54 -16.90 12.14
N SER A 69 19.52 -16.62 11.29
CA SER A 69 20.55 -15.60 11.52
C SER A 69 20.58 -14.47 10.50
N ALA A 70 19.62 -14.42 9.57
CA ALA A 70 19.61 -13.43 8.49
C ALA A 70 18.31 -12.61 8.48
N PRO A 71 18.38 -11.34 8.09
CA PRO A 71 17.17 -10.55 7.90
C PRO A 71 16.28 -11.18 6.83
N ARG A 72 14.98 -10.94 6.96
CA ARG A 72 13.96 -11.35 5.99
C ARG A 72 14.35 -10.88 4.59
N TRP A 73 14.29 -11.79 3.61
CA TRP A 73 14.57 -11.50 2.22
C TRP A 73 13.39 -11.92 1.34
N ASP A 74 13.14 -11.17 0.30
CA ASP A 74 12.02 -11.33 -0.64
C ASP A 74 12.46 -11.54 -2.10
N ASN A 75 13.78 -11.70 -2.31
CA ASN A 75 14.34 -11.97 -3.62
C ASN A 75 14.44 -13.48 -3.85
N PHE A 76 13.63 -13.99 -4.76
CA PHE A 76 13.69 -15.38 -5.21
C PHE A 76 14.30 -15.44 -6.60
N SER A 77 15.09 -16.50 -6.85
CA SER A 77 15.51 -16.82 -8.20
C SER A 77 14.33 -17.36 -9.02
N TRP A 78 14.42 -17.27 -10.33
CA TRP A 78 13.37 -17.81 -11.22
C TRP A 78 13.06 -19.29 -10.95
N PRO A 79 14.06 -20.21 -10.82
CA PRO A 79 13.78 -21.60 -10.50
C PRO A 79 13.09 -21.79 -9.14
N ALA A 80 13.40 -20.97 -8.16
CA ALA A 80 12.73 -21.05 -6.86
C ALA A 80 11.25 -20.63 -6.94
N MET A 81 10.94 -19.66 -7.79
CA MET A 81 9.56 -19.24 -8.03
C MET A 81 8.77 -20.31 -8.77
N GLU A 82 9.38 -21.00 -9.76
CA GLU A 82 8.77 -22.14 -10.45
C GLU A 82 8.48 -23.27 -9.47
N LEU A 83 9.42 -23.59 -8.59
CA LEU A 83 9.23 -24.62 -7.56
C LEU A 83 8.06 -24.27 -6.62
N ILE A 84 7.96 -23.00 -6.20
CA ILE A 84 6.84 -22.52 -5.38
C ILE A 84 5.51 -22.69 -6.14
N ARG A 85 5.47 -22.33 -7.40
CA ARG A 85 4.28 -22.47 -8.27
C ARG A 85 3.83 -23.92 -8.39
N ASP A 86 4.77 -24.84 -8.57
CA ASP A 86 4.46 -26.24 -8.86
C ASP A 86 4.12 -27.05 -7.61
N GLU A 87 4.78 -26.78 -6.47
CA GLU A 87 4.61 -27.55 -5.25
C GLU A 87 3.45 -27.05 -4.36
N TYR A 88 3.18 -25.74 -4.35
CA TYR A 88 2.18 -25.18 -3.44
C TYR A 88 0.79 -25.09 -4.09
N ARG A 89 0.13 -26.22 -4.20
CA ARG A 89 -1.24 -26.33 -4.77
C ARG A 89 -2.34 -25.55 -4.01
N MET A 90 -2.01 -25.00 -2.85
CA MET A 90 -2.92 -24.14 -2.07
C MET A 90 -3.03 -22.74 -2.64
N LEU A 91 -2.07 -22.32 -3.46
CA LEU A 91 -2.05 -21.01 -4.09
C LEU A 91 -2.82 -21.07 -5.42
N SER A 92 -3.76 -20.17 -5.60
CA SER A 92 -4.52 -20.04 -6.84
C SER A 92 -3.69 -19.46 -7.99
N GLY A 93 -2.58 -18.79 -7.68
CA GLY A 93 -1.62 -18.25 -8.64
C GLY A 93 -0.38 -17.74 -7.91
N VAL A 94 0.74 -17.72 -8.61
CA VAL A 94 2.02 -17.21 -8.11
C VAL A 94 2.56 -16.21 -9.12
N ALA A 95 2.92 -15.02 -8.66
CA ALA A 95 3.49 -13.98 -9.49
C ALA A 95 4.71 -13.36 -8.84
N GLY A 96 5.69 -13.01 -9.64
CA GLY A 96 6.91 -12.33 -9.20
C GLY A 96 6.96 -10.89 -9.73
N TYR A 97 7.63 -10.03 -8.97
CA TYR A 97 7.97 -8.69 -9.42
C TYR A 97 9.35 -8.27 -8.91
N SER A 98 10.00 -7.37 -9.65
CA SER A 98 11.29 -6.79 -9.25
C SER A 98 11.31 -5.30 -9.56
N GLY A 99 11.41 -4.46 -8.51
CA GLY A 99 11.46 -3.01 -8.64
C GLY A 99 12.74 -2.53 -9.33
N ARG A 100 12.59 -1.61 -10.29
CA ARG A 100 13.69 -0.99 -11.03
C ARG A 100 13.37 0.46 -11.38
N SER A 101 14.42 1.23 -11.64
CA SER A 101 14.26 2.55 -12.25
C SER A 101 14.54 2.45 -13.74
N PHE A 102 13.65 3.00 -14.53
CA PHE A 102 13.74 3.04 -15.99
C PHE A 102 13.98 4.45 -16.46
N VAL A 103 14.69 4.59 -17.57
CA VAL A 103 14.88 5.88 -18.24
C VAL A 103 13.95 5.94 -19.45
N ILE A 104 13.06 6.92 -19.47
CA ILE A 104 12.11 7.13 -20.55
C ILE A 104 12.46 8.45 -21.25
N GLY A 105 12.35 8.49 -22.58
CA GLY A 105 12.63 9.67 -23.39
C GLY A 105 13.79 9.48 -24.33
N ARG A 106 14.13 10.53 -25.07
CA ARG A 106 15.26 10.56 -26.03
C ARG A 106 16.05 11.84 -25.87
N GLY A 107 17.36 11.74 -26.03
CA GLY A 107 18.28 12.88 -25.98
C GLY A 107 18.21 13.62 -24.65
N THR A 108 17.97 14.93 -24.69
CA THR A 108 17.91 15.79 -23.50
C THR A 108 16.57 15.72 -22.74
N GLU A 109 15.56 15.05 -23.29
CA GLU A 109 14.24 14.90 -22.65
C GLU A 109 14.09 13.56 -21.96
N THR A 110 15.16 13.02 -21.42
CA THR A 110 15.12 11.77 -20.64
C THR A 110 14.73 12.03 -19.20
N ARG A 111 13.83 11.20 -18.68
CA ARG A 111 13.47 11.19 -17.27
C ARG A 111 13.56 9.80 -16.69
N GLN A 112 13.95 9.72 -15.43
CA GLN A 112 13.96 8.48 -14.68
C GLN A 112 12.58 8.28 -14.03
N VAL A 113 12.01 7.09 -14.22
CA VAL A 113 10.71 6.71 -13.66
C VAL A 113 10.85 5.40 -12.89
N PRO A 114 10.19 5.26 -11.73
CA PRO A 114 10.12 3.98 -11.05
C PRO A 114 9.24 3.03 -11.84
N GLY A 115 9.61 1.76 -11.84
CA GLY A 115 8.83 0.71 -12.49
C GLY A 115 9.21 -0.67 -11.97
N GLN A 116 8.63 -1.71 -12.54
CA GLN A 116 8.84 -3.09 -12.12
C GLN A 116 8.92 -4.01 -13.33
N PHE A 117 9.81 -4.98 -13.28
CA PHE A 117 9.67 -6.20 -14.06
C PHE A 117 8.64 -7.09 -13.37
N VAL A 118 7.77 -7.68 -14.14
CA VAL A 118 6.70 -8.54 -13.63
C VAL A 118 6.62 -9.82 -14.45
N THR A 119 6.19 -10.90 -13.82
CA THR A 119 5.88 -12.16 -14.52
C THR A 119 4.57 -12.06 -15.29
N GLY A 120 4.36 -12.97 -16.24
CA GLY A 120 3.15 -13.01 -17.07
C GLY A 120 1.85 -13.09 -16.27
N ASP A 121 1.86 -13.77 -15.14
CA ASP A 121 0.69 -13.96 -14.26
C ASP A 121 0.41 -12.79 -13.31
N TYR A 122 1.30 -11.79 -13.26
CA TYR A 122 1.27 -10.74 -12.23
C TYR A 122 -0.08 -10.01 -12.14
N PHE A 123 -0.59 -9.53 -13.25
CA PHE A 123 -1.84 -8.78 -13.27
C PHE A 123 -3.07 -9.67 -13.05
N ALA A 124 -3.01 -10.93 -13.50
CA ALA A 124 -4.06 -11.91 -13.25
C ALA A 124 -4.18 -12.26 -11.76
N VAL A 125 -3.04 -12.46 -11.08
CA VAL A 125 -3.00 -12.71 -9.63
C VAL A 125 -3.50 -11.51 -8.83
N LEU A 126 -3.20 -10.28 -9.26
CA LEU A 126 -3.70 -9.07 -8.61
C LEU A 126 -5.16 -8.75 -8.96
N GLY A 127 -5.73 -9.38 -9.98
CA GLY A 127 -7.09 -9.11 -10.46
C GLY A 127 -7.25 -7.71 -11.08
N VAL A 128 -6.17 -7.16 -11.66
CA VAL A 128 -6.16 -5.83 -12.26
C VAL A 128 -6.68 -5.89 -13.69
N HIS A 129 -7.49 -4.90 -14.07
CA HIS A 129 -8.00 -4.75 -15.43
C HIS A 129 -7.40 -3.51 -16.13
N PRO A 130 -7.08 -3.59 -17.43
CA PRO A 130 -6.55 -2.46 -18.17
C PRO A 130 -7.67 -1.46 -18.46
N VAL A 131 -7.35 -0.18 -18.45
CA VAL A 131 -8.26 0.89 -18.92
C VAL A 131 -8.25 0.96 -20.45
N VAL A 132 -7.07 0.79 -21.05
CA VAL A 132 -6.86 0.79 -22.50
C VAL A 132 -5.82 -0.26 -22.85
N GLY A 133 -6.00 -0.98 -23.95
CA GLY A 133 -5.06 -1.98 -24.42
C GLY A 133 -5.15 -3.30 -23.67
N ARG A 134 -4.01 -3.94 -23.41
CA ARG A 134 -3.92 -5.22 -22.70
C ARG A 134 -2.81 -5.19 -21.63
N LEU A 135 -2.92 -6.08 -20.69
CA LEU A 135 -1.89 -6.34 -19.69
C LEU A 135 -0.90 -7.39 -20.18
N VAL A 136 0.23 -7.52 -19.48
CA VAL A 136 1.18 -8.63 -19.66
C VAL A 136 0.46 -9.95 -19.36
N GLN A 137 0.71 -10.95 -20.17
CA GLN A 137 0.10 -12.28 -20.07
C GLN A 137 1.19 -13.35 -20.02
N PRO A 138 0.89 -14.58 -19.56
CA PRO A 138 1.85 -15.68 -19.54
C PRO A 138 2.53 -15.95 -20.89
N ALA A 139 1.82 -15.74 -21.99
CA ALA A 139 2.37 -15.90 -23.34
C ALA A 139 3.48 -14.89 -23.69
N ASP A 140 3.54 -13.74 -22.99
CA ASP A 140 4.59 -12.73 -23.17
C ASP A 140 5.88 -13.09 -22.41
N ASP A 141 5.84 -14.06 -21.51
CA ASP A 141 6.90 -14.41 -20.56
C ASP A 141 7.49 -15.83 -20.82
N VAL A 142 7.34 -16.36 -22.03
CA VAL A 142 7.80 -17.71 -22.37
C VAL A 142 9.29 -17.71 -22.69
N ASN A 143 9.76 -16.74 -23.49
CA ASN A 143 11.13 -16.67 -23.93
C ASN A 143 11.76 -15.33 -23.58
N PRO A 144 12.97 -15.31 -23.01
CA PRO A 144 13.66 -14.07 -22.67
C PRO A 144 13.87 -13.18 -23.91
N GLY A 145 13.32 -11.95 -23.87
CA GLY A 145 13.54 -10.92 -24.88
C GLY A 145 12.70 -11.05 -26.16
N GLU A 146 11.81 -12.03 -26.26
CA GLU A 146 10.98 -12.24 -27.45
C GLU A 146 9.85 -11.21 -27.55
N HIS A 147 9.25 -10.85 -26.42
CA HIS A 147 8.13 -9.92 -26.37
C HIS A 147 8.45 -8.71 -25.48
N SER A 148 8.63 -7.53 -26.08
CA SER A 148 8.84 -6.27 -25.36
C SER A 148 7.49 -5.62 -25.11
N VAL A 149 6.83 -6.00 -24.01
CA VAL A 149 5.54 -5.44 -23.58
C VAL A 149 5.76 -4.55 -22.35
N VAL A 150 5.11 -3.38 -22.34
CA VAL A 150 5.12 -2.47 -21.20
C VAL A 150 3.68 -2.06 -20.88
N VAL A 151 3.39 -2.00 -19.58
CA VAL A 151 2.13 -1.46 -19.05
C VAL A 151 2.46 -0.15 -18.35
N LEU A 152 1.78 0.90 -18.74
CA LEU A 152 1.97 2.24 -18.19
C LEU A 152 0.86 2.55 -17.19
N SER A 153 1.21 3.22 -16.09
CA SER A 153 0.19 3.74 -15.18
C SER A 153 -0.53 4.92 -15.81
N HIS A 154 -1.78 5.15 -15.41
CA HIS A 154 -2.58 6.28 -15.91
C HIS A 154 -1.97 7.65 -15.60
N SER A 155 -1.11 7.73 -14.58
CA SER A 155 -0.47 8.97 -14.15
C SER A 155 0.87 9.26 -14.82
N LEU A 156 1.34 8.43 -15.74
CA LEU A 156 2.61 8.61 -16.45
C LEU A 156 2.45 9.50 -17.68
#